data_06dc505ff65498ded84bd324510ed5e9
#
_entry.id   06dc505ff65498ded84bd324510ed5e9
#
_cell.length_a   1.000
_cell.length_b   1.000
_cell.length_c   1.000
_cell.angle_alpha   90.00
_cell.angle_beta   90.00
_cell.angle_gamma   90.00
#
_symmetry.space_group_name_H-M   'P 1'
#
loop_
_entity.id
_entity.type
_entity.pdbx_description
1 polymer ?
#
loop_
_entity_poly.entity_id
_entity_poly.type
_entity_poly.pdbx_seq_one_letter_code
_entity_poly.pdbx_strand_id
1 'polypeptide(L)'
;MKIVYLALGLWLLPGMLWAQSAEKENEFTMSMQIRPRAEYRNGAQFPRFEGDKAAAFINNRARLSMEYKRSDLSMKISAQHVGVWGQDPQIDTNGRFIMNEAWAKLDFGAGFFAQLGRQTLSYDDERILGGLDWNVAGRYHDALKLGYAKNAHQLHFILAFNQNKEKSKGGTYYYDGAQPYKNMQTLWYHYAAQASNLDVSLLFMNLGLETGDAETETSRTRYLQTFGTYVTYQPESGNWLPVQAAFYYQTGKNKNAQSVSAFMASVKAAYAIDKQWSVSLGYDYLSGSDGEGDKFKAFDPLYGTHHKFYGCLLYTSPSPRDRTRSRM
;
A
#
# COMPACT_ATOMS: atom_id res chain seq x y z
N MET A 1 5.93 -19.29 42.29
CA MET A 1 6.17 -18.90 40.88
C MET A 1 5.54 -17.52 40.67
N LYS A 2 6.35 -16.47 40.69
CA LYS A 2 5.87 -15.07 40.59
C LYS A 2 5.79 -14.70 39.10
N ILE A 3 4.59 -14.44 38.63
CA ILE A 3 4.32 -13.91 37.27
C ILE A 3 4.59 -12.41 37.34
N VAL A 4 5.60 -11.95 36.61
CA VAL A 4 5.90 -10.53 36.43
C VAL A 4 5.13 -10.09 35.18
N TYR A 5 4.06 -9.32 35.40
CA TYR A 5 3.41 -8.56 34.33
C TYR A 5 4.24 -7.30 34.07
N LEU A 6 4.93 -7.26 32.92
CA LEU A 6 5.50 -6.01 32.41
C LEU A 6 4.37 -5.26 31.66
N ALA A 7 3.55 -4.54 32.41
CA ALA A 7 2.63 -3.55 31.84
C ALA A 7 3.44 -2.27 31.63
N LEU A 8 3.79 -1.97 30.38
CA LEU A 8 4.24 -0.63 29.98
C LEU A 8 3.02 0.30 30.02
N GLY A 9 2.66 0.71 31.23
CA GLY A 9 1.72 1.79 31.45
C GLY A 9 2.39 3.11 31.11
N LEU A 10 1.91 3.77 30.07
CA LEU A 10 2.20 5.19 29.81
C LEU A 10 1.56 5.99 30.94
N TRP A 11 2.32 6.32 31.99
CA TRP A 11 1.92 7.29 32.98
C TRP A 11 2.00 8.68 32.38
N LEU A 12 0.85 9.26 32.04
CA LEU A 12 0.70 10.69 31.79
C LEU A 12 0.81 11.41 33.12
N LEU A 13 2.00 11.88 33.48
CA LEU A 13 2.19 12.86 34.53
C LEU A 13 1.74 14.24 34.00
N PRO A 14 0.84 14.95 34.67
CA PRO A 14 0.54 16.34 34.36
C PRO A 14 1.67 17.22 34.89
N GLY A 15 2.71 17.40 34.12
CA GLY A 15 3.73 18.43 34.35
C GLY A 15 3.20 19.76 33.85
N MET A 16 2.65 20.60 34.72
CA MET A 16 2.47 22.01 34.43
C MET A 16 3.86 22.68 34.38
N LEU A 17 4.40 22.78 33.18
CA LEU A 17 5.49 23.70 32.88
C LEU A 17 4.90 24.88 32.12
N TRP A 18 4.76 25.98 32.81
CA TRP A 18 4.50 27.29 32.22
C TRP A 18 5.78 27.74 31.48
N ALA A 19 5.82 27.49 30.21
CA ALA A 19 6.76 28.13 29.28
C ALA A 19 5.92 29.01 28.33
N GLN A 20 5.97 30.31 28.54
CA GLN A 20 5.61 31.28 27.51
C GLN A 20 6.63 31.16 26.40
N SER A 21 6.30 30.38 25.36
CA SER A 21 6.93 30.43 24.06
C SER A 21 5.84 30.68 23.03
N ALA A 22 6.16 31.48 21.99
CA ALA A 22 5.26 31.85 20.91
C ALA A 22 4.32 30.71 20.54
N GLU A 23 3.02 30.97 20.58
CA GLU A 23 1.97 30.01 20.20
C GLU A 23 2.24 29.49 18.80
N LYS A 24 2.81 28.30 18.71
CA LYS A 24 2.67 27.50 17.51
C LYS A 24 1.24 26.99 17.53
N GLU A 25 0.42 27.55 16.66
CA GLU A 25 -0.99 27.22 16.56
C GLU A 25 -1.18 25.69 16.41
N ASN A 26 -1.97 25.12 17.31
CA ASN A 26 -2.44 23.76 17.20
C ASN A 26 -3.47 23.73 16.07
N GLU A 27 -3.28 22.87 15.09
CA GLU A 27 -4.19 22.72 13.97
C GLU A 27 -5.07 21.49 14.18
N PHE A 28 -6.38 21.68 14.14
CA PHE A 28 -7.36 20.61 14.10
C PHE A 28 -8.16 20.71 12.81
N THR A 29 -8.16 19.63 12.02
CA THR A 29 -8.89 19.54 10.76
C THR A 29 -9.87 18.39 10.81
N MET A 30 -11.10 18.63 10.39
CA MET A 30 -12.12 17.61 10.21
C MET A 30 -12.61 17.63 8.76
N SER A 31 -12.72 16.49 8.14
CA SER A 31 -13.23 16.34 6.77
C SER A 31 -14.16 15.16 6.65
N MET A 32 -15.17 15.29 5.80
CA MET A 32 -16.12 14.24 5.46
C MET A 32 -16.13 14.01 3.96
N GLN A 33 -16.18 12.74 3.57
CA GLN A 33 -16.30 12.35 2.18
C GLN A 33 -17.48 11.40 2.01
N ILE A 34 -18.40 11.73 1.10
CA ILE A 34 -19.45 10.85 0.62
C ILE A 34 -19.19 10.60 -0.86
N ARG A 35 -18.98 9.32 -1.24
CA ARG A 35 -18.61 8.94 -2.60
C ARG A 35 -19.44 7.76 -3.09
N PRO A 36 -20.68 7.99 -3.57
CA PRO A 36 -21.42 6.99 -4.32
C PRO A 36 -20.78 6.83 -5.71
N ARG A 37 -20.74 5.59 -6.21
CA ARG A 37 -20.25 5.27 -7.54
C ARG A 37 -21.14 4.21 -8.18
N ALA A 38 -21.94 4.61 -9.15
CA ALA A 38 -22.72 3.70 -9.97
C ALA A 38 -21.80 2.98 -10.97
N GLU A 39 -21.92 1.69 -11.07
CA GLU A 39 -21.18 0.86 -12.02
C GLU A 39 -22.13 -0.03 -12.81
N TYR A 40 -21.88 -0.11 -14.11
CA TYR A 40 -22.46 -1.08 -15.01
C TYR A 40 -21.34 -1.90 -15.63
N ARG A 41 -21.29 -3.20 -15.30
CA ARG A 41 -20.24 -4.11 -15.72
C ARG A 41 -20.79 -5.10 -16.73
N ASN A 42 -20.29 -5.02 -17.95
CA ASN A 42 -20.60 -5.95 -19.03
C ASN A 42 -19.30 -6.50 -19.62
N GLY A 43 -18.67 -7.43 -18.90
CA GLY A 43 -17.38 -8.01 -19.26
C GLY A 43 -16.16 -7.23 -18.76
N ALA A 44 -16.30 -6.31 -17.80
CA ALA A 44 -15.22 -5.39 -17.41
C ALA A 44 -14.05 -6.04 -16.65
N GLN A 45 -14.30 -6.97 -15.76
CA GLN A 45 -13.24 -7.68 -15.00
C GLN A 45 -12.90 -9.04 -15.60
N PHE A 46 -13.89 -9.68 -16.21
CA PHE A 46 -13.75 -10.95 -16.90
C PHE A 46 -14.25 -10.81 -18.32
N PRO A 47 -13.66 -11.51 -19.30
CA PRO A 47 -14.22 -11.59 -20.64
C PRO A 47 -15.66 -12.08 -20.55
N ARG A 48 -16.54 -11.47 -21.29
CA ARG A 48 -17.94 -11.90 -21.37
C ARG A 48 -18.04 -13.21 -22.17
N PHE A 49 -18.76 -14.15 -21.61
CA PHE A 49 -19.14 -15.38 -22.30
C PHE A 49 -20.61 -15.30 -22.77
N GLU A 50 -20.96 -16.17 -23.71
CA GLU A 50 -22.35 -16.30 -24.17
C GLU A 50 -23.26 -16.69 -22.98
N GLY A 51 -24.37 -15.97 -22.81
CA GLY A 51 -25.27 -16.14 -21.68
C GLY A 51 -24.99 -15.27 -20.44
N ASP A 52 -23.83 -14.63 -20.33
CA ASP A 52 -23.51 -13.77 -19.22
C ASP A 52 -24.42 -12.53 -19.17
N LYS A 53 -24.93 -12.20 -17.98
CA LYS A 53 -25.71 -11.00 -17.74
C LYS A 53 -24.81 -9.88 -17.17
N ALA A 54 -25.08 -8.67 -17.61
CA ALA A 54 -24.40 -7.51 -17.04
C ALA A 54 -24.81 -7.29 -15.57
N ALA A 55 -23.87 -6.82 -14.75
CA ALA A 55 -24.11 -6.42 -13.37
C ALA A 55 -24.24 -4.90 -13.26
N ALA A 56 -25.19 -4.42 -12.45
CA ALA A 56 -25.34 -3.02 -12.12
C ALA A 56 -25.47 -2.85 -10.61
N PHE A 57 -24.71 -1.92 -10.04
CA PHE A 57 -24.73 -1.67 -8.59
C PHE A 57 -24.20 -0.27 -8.29
N ILE A 58 -24.46 0.22 -7.07
CA ILE A 58 -23.91 1.48 -6.57
C ILE A 58 -23.06 1.17 -5.36
N ASN A 59 -21.75 1.34 -5.49
CA ASN A 59 -20.83 1.37 -4.36
C ASN A 59 -20.97 2.70 -3.61
N ASN A 60 -20.84 2.67 -2.30
CA ASN A 60 -20.79 3.88 -1.49
C ASN A 60 -19.66 3.83 -0.48
N ARG A 61 -18.98 4.97 -0.30
CA ARG A 61 -18.08 5.22 0.81
C ARG A 61 -18.51 6.50 1.52
N ALA A 62 -18.77 6.37 2.82
CA ALA A 62 -18.89 7.52 3.73
C ALA A 62 -17.70 7.47 4.68
N ARG A 63 -16.84 8.50 4.66
CA ARG A 63 -15.61 8.59 5.46
C ARG A 63 -15.59 9.88 6.24
N LEU A 64 -15.28 9.79 7.53
CA LEU A 64 -14.98 10.92 8.41
C LEU A 64 -13.51 10.84 8.79
N SER A 65 -12.77 11.93 8.61
CA SER A 65 -11.37 12.04 8.99
C SER A 65 -11.17 13.22 9.91
N MET A 66 -10.38 13.03 10.95
CA MET A 66 -9.95 14.05 11.92
C MET A 66 -8.43 14.00 11.99
N GLU A 67 -7.80 15.16 11.88
CA GLU A 67 -6.35 15.32 12.03
C GLU A 67 -6.08 16.39 13.09
N TYR A 68 -5.11 16.11 13.92
CA TYR A 68 -4.55 17.06 14.87
C TYR A 68 -3.06 17.18 14.65
N LYS A 69 -2.57 18.41 14.58
CA LYS A 69 -1.14 18.73 14.43
C LYS A 69 -0.69 19.72 15.47
N ARG A 70 0.46 19.45 16.02
CA ARG A 70 1.24 20.31 16.89
C ARG A 70 2.71 20.26 16.41
N SER A 71 3.55 21.10 16.94
CA SER A 71 4.96 21.20 16.50
C SER A 71 5.73 19.86 16.43
N ASP A 72 5.43 18.95 17.34
CA ASP A 72 6.14 17.69 17.54
C ASP A 72 5.23 16.45 17.43
N LEU A 73 3.90 16.68 17.32
CA LEU A 73 2.91 15.59 17.29
C LEU A 73 1.92 15.81 16.16
N SER A 74 1.70 14.77 15.35
CA SER A 74 0.59 14.69 14.41
C SER A 74 -0.20 13.41 14.66
N MET A 75 -1.52 13.51 14.62
CA MET A 75 -2.43 12.38 14.81
C MET A 75 -3.50 12.41 13.73
N LYS A 76 -3.92 11.24 13.27
CA LYS A 76 -5.05 11.10 12.34
C LYS A 76 -5.92 9.92 12.74
N ILE A 77 -7.22 10.15 12.72
CA ILE A 77 -8.24 9.12 12.79
C ILE A 77 -9.13 9.27 11.56
N SER A 78 -9.35 8.20 10.83
CA SER A 78 -10.23 8.16 9.66
C SER A 78 -11.06 6.90 9.71
N ALA A 79 -12.36 7.08 9.89
CA ALA A 79 -13.33 6.01 9.98
C ALA A 79 -14.26 6.04 8.76
N GLN A 80 -14.65 4.87 8.25
CA GLN A 80 -15.48 4.79 7.06
C GLN A 80 -16.49 3.64 7.11
N HIS A 81 -17.62 3.88 6.47
CA HIS A 81 -18.55 2.85 6.04
C HIS A 81 -18.38 2.62 4.54
N VAL A 82 -18.24 1.37 4.11
CA VAL A 82 -18.15 0.98 2.70
C VAL A 82 -19.13 -0.15 2.43
N GLY A 83 -19.85 -0.05 1.32
CA GLY A 83 -20.86 -1.07 0.97
C GLY A 83 -21.47 -0.82 -0.40
N VAL A 84 -22.44 -1.64 -0.75
CA VAL A 84 -23.29 -1.50 -1.94
C VAL A 84 -24.69 -1.11 -1.49
N TRP A 85 -25.36 -0.23 -2.19
CA TRP A 85 -26.73 0.16 -1.87
C TRP A 85 -27.65 -1.06 -1.89
N GLY A 86 -28.44 -1.21 -0.83
CA GLY A 86 -29.32 -2.37 -0.62
C GLY A 86 -28.62 -3.61 -0.04
N GLN A 87 -27.31 -3.55 0.24
CA GLN A 87 -26.56 -4.65 0.83
C GLN A 87 -26.85 -4.81 2.32
N ASP A 88 -27.15 -3.73 3.03
CA ASP A 88 -27.48 -3.75 4.45
C ASP A 88 -29.01 -3.82 4.61
N PRO A 89 -29.54 -4.79 5.38
CA PRO A 89 -30.96 -4.83 5.71
C PRO A 89 -31.34 -3.59 6.53
N GLN A 90 -32.58 -3.14 6.40
CA GLN A 90 -33.05 -1.90 7.07
C GLN A 90 -33.06 -1.99 8.61
N ILE A 91 -33.12 -3.19 9.18
CA ILE A 91 -33.29 -3.42 10.62
C ILE A 91 -32.16 -4.27 11.20
N ASP A 92 -31.09 -4.53 10.45
CA ASP A 92 -29.98 -5.35 10.91
C ASP A 92 -28.79 -4.50 11.36
N THR A 93 -28.06 -4.99 12.38
CA THR A 93 -26.90 -4.34 13.00
C THR A 93 -25.56 -4.77 12.40
N ASN A 94 -25.51 -5.23 11.16
CA ASN A 94 -24.26 -5.62 10.48
C ASN A 94 -23.33 -4.43 10.30
N GLY A 95 -22.38 -4.29 11.20
CA GLY A 95 -21.42 -3.21 11.20
C GLY A 95 -20.37 -3.38 10.12
N ARG A 96 -20.46 -2.56 9.04
CA ARG A 96 -19.41 -2.42 8.00
C ARG A 96 -18.54 -1.22 8.23
N PHE A 97 -18.44 -0.81 9.48
CA PHE A 97 -17.61 0.30 9.87
C PHE A 97 -16.16 -0.17 9.99
N ILE A 98 -15.27 0.49 9.26
CA ILE A 98 -13.85 0.15 9.20
C ILE A 98 -13.03 1.36 9.60
N MET A 99 -12.06 1.15 10.48
CA MET A 99 -11.03 2.15 10.73
C MET A 99 -10.05 2.12 9.54
N ASN A 100 -10.08 3.17 8.72
CA ASN A 100 -9.22 3.29 7.55
C ASN A 100 -7.82 3.75 7.92
N GLU A 101 -7.71 4.75 8.81
CA GLU A 101 -6.45 5.23 9.38
C GLU A 101 -6.62 5.51 10.87
N ALA A 102 -5.62 5.18 11.66
CA ALA A 102 -5.51 5.50 13.08
C ALA A 102 -4.04 5.45 13.48
N TRP A 103 -3.36 6.59 13.42
CA TRP A 103 -1.92 6.68 13.68
C TRP A 103 -1.54 7.94 14.43
N ALA A 104 -0.39 7.88 15.11
CA ALA A 104 0.30 9.02 15.70
C ALA A 104 1.73 9.09 15.18
N LYS A 105 2.22 10.28 14.91
CA LYS A 105 3.58 10.60 14.49
C LYS A 105 4.20 11.55 15.50
N LEU A 106 5.38 11.21 16.00
CA LEU A 106 6.22 12.05 16.85
C LEU A 106 7.46 12.48 16.08
N ASP A 107 7.75 13.76 16.09
CA ASP A 107 8.95 14.37 15.56
C ASP A 107 9.96 14.59 16.68
N PHE A 108 11.15 13.99 16.55
CA PHE A 108 12.23 14.04 17.57
C PHE A 108 13.22 15.18 17.34
N GLY A 109 12.97 16.01 16.32
CA GLY A 109 13.93 17.03 15.87
C GLY A 109 15.02 16.46 14.94
N ALA A 110 15.85 17.35 14.42
CA ALA A 110 16.94 17.05 13.47
C ALA A 110 16.51 16.26 12.22
N GLY A 111 15.21 16.18 11.94
CA GLY A 111 14.61 15.44 10.82
C GLY A 111 14.17 14.01 11.15
N PHE A 112 14.37 13.52 12.37
CA PHE A 112 13.95 12.17 12.78
C PHE A 112 12.51 12.15 13.28
N PHE A 113 11.77 11.10 12.93
CA PHE A 113 10.42 10.86 13.40
C PHE A 113 10.09 9.38 13.55
N ALA A 114 9.05 9.08 14.32
CA ALA A 114 8.40 7.78 14.34
C ALA A 114 6.88 7.94 14.14
N GLN A 115 6.28 7.07 13.34
CA GLN A 115 4.85 7.01 13.12
C GLN A 115 4.36 5.59 13.36
N LEU A 116 3.37 5.43 14.24
CA LEU A 116 2.82 4.13 14.64
C LEU A 116 1.31 4.10 14.43
N GLY A 117 0.82 2.99 13.95
CA GLY A 117 -0.60 2.69 13.83
C GLY A 117 -1.02 2.35 12.40
N ARG A 118 -2.34 2.32 12.18
CA ARG A 118 -2.95 2.04 10.88
C ARG A 118 -2.79 3.22 9.95
N GLN A 119 -2.07 3.03 8.87
CA GLN A 119 -1.67 4.10 7.97
C GLN A 119 -1.63 3.66 6.52
N THR A 120 -1.87 4.60 5.63
CA THR A 120 -1.63 4.39 4.19
C THR A 120 -0.14 4.46 3.91
N LEU A 121 0.39 3.48 3.18
CA LEU A 121 1.75 3.48 2.64
C LEU A 121 1.66 3.74 1.14
N SER A 122 2.11 4.92 0.71
CA SER A 122 2.12 5.34 -0.69
C SER A 122 3.49 5.94 -0.99
N TYR A 123 4.19 5.33 -1.95
CA TYR A 123 5.58 5.66 -2.29
C TYR A 123 5.75 5.74 -3.80
N ASP A 124 6.57 6.69 -4.22
CA ASP A 124 6.95 6.93 -5.61
C ASP A 124 5.71 7.09 -6.51
N ASP A 125 5.64 6.35 -7.61
CA ASP A 125 4.47 6.33 -8.50
C ASP A 125 3.38 5.32 -8.08
N GLU A 126 3.52 4.69 -6.91
CA GLU A 126 2.61 3.68 -6.35
C GLU A 126 2.62 2.31 -7.06
N ARG A 127 3.70 1.92 -7.71
CA ARG A 127 3.80 0.62 -8.38
C ARG A 127 3.93 -0.55 -7.41
N ILE A 128 4.56 -0.35 -6.25
CA ILE A 128 4.82 -1.38 -5.24
C ILE A 128 4.00 -1.14 -3.97
N LEU A 129 3.97 0.10 -3.48
CA LEU A 129 3.19 0.54 -2.33
C LEU A 129 2.30 1.71 -2.73
N GLY A 130 1.00 1.51 -2.70
CA GLY A 130 0.01 2.51 -3.08
C GLY A 130 -1.25 2.49 -2.21
N GLY A 131 -1.85 3.66 -2.03
CA GLY A 131 -3.00 3.86 -1.16
C GLY A 131 -4.31 3.29 -1.69
N LEU A 132 -4.38 2.95 -2.98
CA LEU A 132 -5.55 2.35 -3.64
C LEU A 132 -6.84 3.16 -3.42
N ASP A 133 -6.78 4.49 -3.38
CA ASP A 133 -7.93 5.33 -3.01
C ASP A 133 -9.08 5.31 -4.05
N TRP A 134 -8.81 4.89 -5.29
CA TRP A 134 -9.84 4.65 -6.29
C TRP A 134 -10.79 3.49 -5.89
N ASN A 135 -10.31 2.51 -5.11
CA ASN A 135 -11.13 1.44 -4.54
C ASN A 135 -12.07 2.01 -3.46
N VAL A 136 -13.19 1.36 -3.24
CA VAL A 136 -14.18 1.81 -2.26
C VAL A 136 -13.59 1.81 -0.84
N ALA A 137 -12.82 0.80 -0.47
CA ALA A 137 -12.23 0.67 0.86
C ALA A 137 -10.91 1.43 1.03
N GLY A 138 -10.10 1.56 -0.04
CA GLY A 138 -8.71 1.98 0.06
C GLY A 138 -7.81 0.85 0.59
N ARG A 139 -6.53 1.17 0.84
CA ARG A 139 -5.56 0.23 1.43
C ARG A 139 -4.84 0.87 2.61
N TYR A 140 -4.61 0.08 3.63
CA TYR A 140 -3.89 0.47 4.83
C TYR A 140 -2.98 -0.66 5.31
N HIS A 141 -2.03 -0.30 6.17
CA HIS A 141 -1.12 -1.21 6.85
C HIS A 141 -1.01 -0.82 8.32
N ASP A 142 -1.05 -1.79 9.21
CA ASP A 142 -0.75 -1.60 10.63
C ASP A 142 0.78 -1.70 10.79
N ALA A 143 1.44 -0.56 11.01
CA ALA A 143 2.89 -0.48 10.90
C ALA A 143 3.52 0.55 11.85
N LEU A 144 4.79 0.30 12.18
CA LEU A 144 5.73 1.29 12.70
C LEU A 144 6.60 1.78 11.54
N LYS A 145 6.65 3.10 11.35
CA LYS A 145 7.53 3.77 10.40
C LYS A 145 8.50 4.68 11.16
N LEU A 146 9.77 4.38 11.09
CA LEU A 146 10.85 5.24 11.54
C LEU A 146 11.37 6.02 10.34
N GLY A 147 11.54 7.31 10.48
CA GLY A 147 11.91 8.14 9.36
C GLY A 147 12.93 9.21 9.69
N TYR A 148 13.67 9.59 8.66
CA TYR A 148 14.54 10.75 8.63
C TYR A 148 14.21 11.56 7.38
N ALA A 149 13.99 12.87 7.54
CA ALA A 149 13.72 13.78 6.44
C ALA A 149 14.44 15.10 6.72
N LYS A 150 15.50 15.38 5.95
CA LYS A 150 16.26 16.64 6.05
C LYS A 150 16.93 16.96 4.72
N ASN A 151 16.83 18.23 4.32
CA ASN A 151 17.33 18.71 3.03
C ASN A 151 16.75 17.88 1.86
N ALA A 152 17.62 17.37 1.00
CA ALA A 152 17.27 16.57 -0.17
C ALA A 152 17.03 15.08 0.16
N HIS A 153 17.20 14.64 1.40
CA HIS A 153 17.21 13.22 1.78
C HIS A 153 16.00 12.85 2.60
N GLN A 154 15.36 11.74 2.25
CA GLN A 154 14.34 11.07 3.05
C GLN A 154 14.70 9.59 3.17
N LEU A 155 14.56 9.05 4.36
CA LEU A 155 14.78 7.63 4.64
C LEU A 155 13.67 7.12 5.53
N HIS A 156 12.97 6.05 5.11
CA HIS A 156 11.92 5.41 5.90
C HIS A 156 12.26 3.95 6.12
N PHE A 157 12.21 3.52 7.37
CA PHE A 157 12.25 2.12 7.75
C PHE A 157 10.88 1.72 8.32
N ILE A 158 10.22 0.75 7.68
CA ILE A 158 8.84 0.36 7.96
C ILE A 158 8.82 -1.08 8.44
N LEU A 159 8.15 -1.31 9.54
CA LEU A 159 7.93 -2.62 10.14
C LEU A 159 6.43 -2.86 10.29
N ALA A 160 5.92 -3.94 9.74
CA ALA A 160 4.54 -4.39 9.94
C ALA A 160 4.50 -5.86 10.35
N PHE A 161 3.56 -6.17 11.25
CA PHE A 161 3.35 -7.51 11.77
C PHE A 161 1.86 -7.76 11.96
N ASN A 162 1.34 -8.83 11.34
CA ASN A 162 -0.08 -9.15 11.36
C ASN A 162 -0.36 -10.42 12.16
N GLN A 163 -1.48 -10.39 12.90
CA GLN A 163 -2.04 -11.52 13.63
C GLN A 163 -3.56 -11.56 13.46
N ASN A 164 -4.16 -12.73 13.45
CA ASN A 164 -5.61 -12.89 13.31
C ASN A 164 -6.38 -12.50 14.57
N LYS A 165 -5.81 -12.81 15.74
CA LYS A 165 -6.43 -12.55 17.04
C LYS A 165 -5.39 -12.59 18.15
N GLU A 166 -5.74 -12.04 19.29
CA GLU A 166 -4.99 -12.21 20.54
C GLU A 166 -5.03 -13.68 20.97
N LYS A 167 -3.87 -14.21 21.34
CA LYS A 167 -3.71 -15.57 21.86
C LYS A 167 -2.91 -15.57 23.15
N SER A 168 -3.34 -16.36 24.11
CA SER A 168 -2.59 -16.57 25.37
C SER A 168 -1.55 -17.70 25.27
N LYS A 169 -1.64 -18.57 24.27
CA LYS A 169 -0.75 -19.71 24.00
C LYS A 169 -0.95 -20.21 22.56
N GLY A 170 -0.11 -21.14 22.10
CA GLY A 170 -0.29 -21.85 20.83
C GLY A 170 0.35 -21.17 19.61
N GLY A 171 1.37 -20.31 19.82
CA GLY A 171 2.15 -19.71 18.74
C GLY A 171 1.49 -18.53 18.04
N THR A 172 2.16 -18.01 17.02
CA THR A 172 1.79 -16.80 16.30
C THR A 172 1.51 -17.08 14.81
N TYR A 173 0.53 -17.93 14.54
CA TYR A 173 0.20 -18.34 13.17
C TYR A 173 -0.70 -17.31 12.46
N TYR A 174 -0.47 -17.12 11.16
CA TYR A 174 -1.21 -16.16 10.31
C TYR A 174 -1.54 -16.71 8.90
N TYR A 175 -1.59 -18.04 8.72
CA TYR A 175 -1.77 -18.64 7.39
C TYR A 175 -3.13 -18.37 6.73
N ASP A 176 -4.17 -18.04 7.51
CA ASP A 176 -5.51 -17.66 7.03
C ASP A 176 -5.83 -16.19 7.32
N GLY A 177 -4.83 -15.35 7.35
CA GLY A 177 -4.96 -13.95 7.71
C GLY A 177 -5.64 -13.09 6.64
N ALA A 178 -6.37 -12.07 7.09
CA ALA A 178 -7.03 -11.09 6.22
C ALA A 178 -6.05 -10.20 5.45
N GLN A 179 -4.84 -10.00 5.98
CA GLN A 179 -3.77 -9.26 5.29
C GLN A 179 -2.92 -10.21 4.45
N PRO A 180 -2.36 -9.75 3.33
CA PRO A 180 -1.66 -10.62 2.38
C PRO A 180 -0.26 -11.07 2.86
N TYR A 181 0.23 -10.59 3.99
CA TYR A 181 1.53 -10.96 4.58
C TYR A 181 1.43 -11.09 6.10
N LYS A 182 2.31 -11.90 6.68
CA LYS A 182 2.51 -12.00 8.13
C LYS A 182 3.34 -10.85 8.68
N ASN A 183 4.45 -10.57 8.03
CA ASN A 183 5.33 -9.47 8.41
C ASN A 183 5.93 -8.81 7.16
N MET A 184 6.31 -7.54 7.32
CA MET A 184 6.93 -6.75 6.27
C MET A 184 8.02 -5.89 6.90
N GLN A 185 9.20 -5.90 6.30
CA GLN A 185 10.29 -4.97 6.57
C GLN A 185 10.59 -4.23 5.28
N THR A 186 10.47 -2.91 5.29
CA THR A 186 10.72 -2.08 4.10
C THR A 186 11.68 -0.96 4.44
N LEU A 187 12.69 -0.78 3.60
CA LEU A 187 13.58 0.36 3.59
C LEU A 187 13.33 1.15 2.30
N TRP A 188 13.00 2.42 2.42
CA TRP A 188 12.83 3.32 1.31
C TRP A 188 13.70 4.55 1.54
N TYR A 189 14.48 4.91 0.52
CA TYR A 189 15.30 6.11 0.49
C TYR A 189 14.93 6.94 -0.72
N HIS A 190 14.83 8.25 -0.54
CA HIS A 190 14.57 9.21 -1.60
C HIS A 190 15.56 10.36 -1.53
N TYR A 191 16.08 10.73 -2.68
CA TYR A 191 16.97 11.87 -2.89
C TYR A 191 16.36 12.78 -3.95
N ALA A 192 16.03 14.02 -3.56
CA ALA A 192 15.54 15.07 -4.45
C ALA A 192 16.67 16.07 -4.75
N ALA A 193 17.34 15.88 -5.86
CA ALA A 193 18.48 16.72 -6.26
C ALA A 193 17.99 18.05 -6.87
N GLN A 194 17.79 19.07 -6.05
CA GLN A 194 17.28 20.38 -6.48
C GLN A 194 18.10 21.03 -7.62
N ALA A 195 19.40 20.80 -7.63
CA ALA A 195 20.29 21.40 -8.63
C ALA A 195 20.28 20.71 -10.00
N SER A 196 19.81 19.48 -10.09
CA SER A 196 19.81 18.67 -11.33
C SER A 196 18.44 18.25 -11.80
N ASN A 197 17.37 18.73 -11.15
CA ASN A 197 15.98 18.36 -11.45
C ASN A 197 15.76 16.83 -11.51
N LEU A 198 16.54 16.10 -10.72
CA LEU A 198 16.55 14.65 -10.65
C LEU A 198 16.10 14.18 -9.27
N ASP A 199 15.07 13.36 -9.23
CA ASP A 199 14.65 12.66 -8.03
C ASP A 199 14.90 11.16 -8.21
N VAL A 200 15.49 10.53 -7.21
CA VAL A 200 15.79 9.09 -7.21
C VAL A 200 15.31 8.47 -5.91
N SER A 201 14.54 7.39 -6.04
CA SER A 201 14.16 6.55 -4.90
C SER A 201 14.77 5.17 -5.02
N LEU A 202 15.13 4.59 -3.89
CA LEU A 202 15.54 3.20 -3.74
C LEU A 202 14.60 2.52 -2.76
N LEU A 203 14.14 1.33 -3.10
CA LEU A 203 13.27 0.51 -2.25
C LEU A 203 13.86 -0.88 -2.06
N PHE A 204 13.86 -1.34 -0.82
CA PHE A 204 14.04 -2.74 -0.45
C PHE A 204 12.87 -3.16 0.43
N MET A 205 12.18 -4.25 0.07
CA MET A 205 11.07 -4.81 0.83
C MET A 205 11.29 -6.31 1.02
N ASN A 206 11.15 -6.77 2.25
CA ASN A 206 11.15 -8.19 2.61
C ASN A 206 9.77 -8.56 3.18
N LEU A 207 9.07 -9.45 2.50
CA LEU A 207 7.74 -9.90 2.87
C LEU A 207 7.77 -11.32 3.40
N GLY A 208 7.28 -11.52 4.63
CA GLY A 208 7.03 -12.83 5.18
C GLY A 208 5.64 -13.34 4.81
N LEU A 209 5.61 -14.35 3.96
CA LEU A 209 4.40 -15.01 3.47
C LEU A 209 4.22 -16.32 4.23
N GLU A 210 3.22 -16.40 5.09
CA GLU A 210 2.98 -17.60 5.89
C GLU A 210 1.96 -18.52 5.22
N THR A 211 2.28 -19.80 5.23
CA THR A 211 1.37 -20.89 4.90
C THR A 211 1.38 -21.90 6.03
N GLY A 212 0.28 -22.57 6.25
CA GLY A 212 0.19 -23.54 7.32
C GLY A 212 -1.10 -24.32 7.29
N ASP A 213 -1.25 -25.16 8.27
CA ASP A 213 -2.42 -25.98 8.49
C ASP A 213 -2.91 -25.74 9.93
N ALA A 214 -4.19 -25.36 10.05
CA ALA A 214 -4.81 -25.07 11.33
C ALA A 214 -5.01 -26.34 12.20
N GLU A 215 -5.23 -27.49 11.58
CA GLU A 215 -5.48 -28.74 12.28
C GLU A 215 -4.22 -29.31 12.92
N THR A 216 -3.09 -29.19 12.22
CA THR A 216 -1.80 -29.66 12.69
C THR A 216 -1.01 -28.60 13.46
N GLU A 217 -1.52 -27.39 13.57
CA GLU A 217 -0.84 -26.21 14.15
C GLU A 217 0.58 -25.98 13.56
N THR A 218 0.78 -26.36 12.30
CA THR A 218 2.05 -26.17 11.61
C THR A 218 2.01 -24.91 10.77
N SER A 219 3.09 -24.16 10.77
CA SER A 219 3.22 -23.02 9.86
C SER A 219 4.64 -22.88 9.35
N ARG A 220 4.74 -22.26 8.17
CA ARG A 220 6.02 -21.93 7.57
C ARG A 220 5.96 -20.56 6.93
N THR A 221 6.81 -19.66 7.38
CA THR A 221 6.99 -18.35 6.76
C THR A 221 8.07 -18.42 5.68
N ARG A 222 7.73 -17.98 4.48
CA ARG A 222 8.66 -17.82 3.35
C ARG A 222 8.83 -16.35 3.06
N TYR A 223 10.00 -16.00 2.57
CA TYR A 223 10.34 -14.61 2.34
C TYR A 223 10.51 -14.31 0.85
N LEU A 224 9.80 -13.25 0.42
CA LEU A 224 9.91 -12.65 -0.90
C LEU A 224 10.56 -11.28 -0.74
N GLN A 225 11.69 -11.08 -1.40
CA GLN A 225 12.38 -9.79 -1.44
C GLN A 225 12.06 -9.07 -2.74
N THR A 226 11.75 -7.77 -2.62
CA THR A 226 11.60 -6.86 -3.76
C THR A 226 12.55 -5.69 -3.56
N PHE A 227 13.36 -5.36 -4.54
CA PHE A 227 14.21 -4.19 -4.51
C PHE A 227 14.26 -3.51 -5.88
N GLY A 228 14.47 -2.21 -5.87
CA GLY A 228 14.48 -1.45 -7.10
C GLY A 228 14.60 0.04 -6.90
N THR A 229 14.41 0.75 -7.98
CA THR A 229 14.57 2.20 -8.07
C THR A 229 13.43 2.82 -8.86
N TYR A 230 13.09 4.04 -8.48
CA TYR A 230 12.23 4.93 -9.23
C TYR A 230 12.97 6.25 -9.44
N VAL A 231 12.94 6.77 -10.67
CA VAL A 231 13.64 7.97 -11.07
C VAL A 231 12.67 8.91 -11.77
N THR A 232 12.70 10.18 -11.40
CA THR A 232 12.02 11.26 -12.11
C THR A 232 13.03 12.31 -12.49
N TYR A 233 13.02 12.71 -13.75
CA TYR A 233 13.86 13.78 -14.27
C TYR A 233 13.00 14.85 -14.95
N GLN A 234 13.15 16.11 -14.53
CA GLN A 234 12.50 17.25 -15.16
C GLN A 234 13.49 17.95 -16.09
N PRO A 235 13.32 17.85 -17.42
CA PRO A 235 14.17 18.56 -18.37
C PRO A 235 14.10 20.08 -18.16
N GLU A 236 15.24 20.76 -18.26
CA GLU A 236 15.36 22.22 -18.04
C GLU A 236 14.88 23.05 -19.22
N SER A 237 14.84 22.47 -20.40
CA SER A 237 14.50 23.18 -21.63
C SER A 237 13.43 22.46 -22.45
N GLY A 238 12.68 23.26 -23.23
CA GLY A 238 11.60 22.78 -24.07
C GLY A 238 10.31 22.53 -23.30
N ASN A 239 9.35 21.90 -23.96
CA ASN A 239 8.03 21.59 -23.41
C ASN A 239 7.96 20.15 -22.85
N TRP A 240 9.09 19.56 -22.48
CA TRP A 240 9.10 18.24 -21.88
C TRP A 240 8.55 18.28 -20.45
N LEU A 241 7.63 17.39 -20.15
CA LEU A 241 7.16 17.09 -18.81
C LEU A 241 8.10 16.07 -18.15
N PRO A 242 7.98 15.81 -16.84
CA PRO A 242 8.87 14.88 -16.16
C PRO A 242 8.95 13.52 -16.85
N VAL A 243 10.17 13.08 -17.14
CA VAL A 243 10.47 11.72 -17.58
C VAL A 243 10.55 10.83 -16.34
N GLN A 244 9.87 9.71 -16.36
CA GLN A 244 9.80 8.78 -15.24
C GLN A 244 10.32 7.41 -15.67
N ALA A 245 11.10 6.77 -14.81
CA ALA A 245 11.55 5.40 -15.01
C ALA A 245 11.50 4.61 -13.71
N ALA A 246 11.19 3.33 -13.80
CA ALA A 246 11.19 2.41 -12.67
C ALA A 246 11.80 1.06 -13.06
N PHE A 247 12.52 0.45 -12.13
CA PHE A 247 12.99 -0.91 -12.24
C PHE A 247 12.89 -1.60 -10.89
N TYR A 248 12.24 -2.77 -10.84
CA TYR A 248 12.13 -3.60 -9.63
C TYR A 248 12.45 -5.05 -9.95
N TYR A 249 13.14 -5.71 -9.04
CA TYR A 249 13.45 -7.14 -9.10
C TYR A 249 12.95 -7.86 -7.86
N GLN A 250 12.44 -9.08 -8.06
CA GLN A 250 11.93 -9.95 -7.02
C GLN A 250 12.72 -11.26 -6.95
N THR A 251 13.05 -11.67 -5.72
CA THR A 251 13.76 -12.92 -5.44
C THR A 251 13.25 -13.55 -4.15
N GLY A 252 13.73 -14.73 -3.82
CA GLY A 252 13.32 -15.47 -2.62
C GLY A 252 12.26 -16.52 -2.95
N LYS A 253 11.22 -16.64 -2.13
CA LYS A 253 10.15 -17.64 -2.29
C LYS A 253 8.76 -17.01 -2.21
N ASN A 254 7.88 -17.41 -3.11
CA ASN A 254 6.46 -17.08 -3.04
C ASN A 254 5.72 -17.96 -2.00
N LYS A 255 4.41 -17.71 -1.82
CA LYS A 255 3.54 -18.45 -0.91
C LYS A 255 3.54 -19.97 -1.21
N ASN A 256 3.68 -20.36 -2.47
CA ASN A 256 3.69 -21.75 -2.93
C ASN A 256 5.07 -22.44 -2.83
N ALA A 257 6.04 -21.86 -2.14
CA ALA A 257 7.41 -22.36 -1.99
C ALA A 257 8.28 -22.32 -3.25
N GLN A 258 7.78 -21.78 -4.35
CA GLN A 258 8.54 -21.66 -5.60
C GLN A 258 9.61 -20.57 -5.44
N SER A 259 10.80 -20.82 -5.92
CA SER A 259 11.87 -19.83 -6.01
C SER A 259 11.50 -18.77 -7.05
N VAL A 260 11.57 -17.49 -6.66
CA VAL A 260 11.20 -16.36 -7.51
C VAL A 260 12.42 -15.74 -8.16
N SER A 261 12.30 -15.37 -9.43
CA SER A 261 13.26 -14.53 -10.14
C SER A 261 12.48 -13.74 -11.21
N ALA A 262 11.97 -12.59 -10.81
CA ALA A 262 11.03 -11.80 -11.60
C ALA A 262 11.45 -10.32 -11.61
N PHE A 263 11.14 -9.59 -12.67
CA PHE A 263 11.44 -8.17 -12.74
C PHE A 263 10.36 -7.40 -13.50
N MET A 264 10.33 -6.10 -13.24
CA MET A 264 9.58 -5.14 -14.02
C MET A 264 10.46 -3.95 -14.38
N ALA A 265 10.18 -3.37 -15.54
CA ALA A 265 10.78 -2.12 -16.00
C ALA A 265 9.70 -1.22 -16.58
N SER A 266 9.83 0.08 -16.34
CA SER A 266 8.90 1.09 -16.84
C SER A 266 9.65 2.34 -17.25
N VAL A 267 9.18 2.96 -18.34
CA VAL A 267 9.60 4.30 -18.74
C VAL A 267 8.40 5.06 -19.26
N LYS A 268 8.31 6.35 -18.92
CA LYS A 268 7.28 7.26 -19.40
C LYS A 268 7.88 8.62 -19.66
N ALA A 269 7.57 9.18 -20.83
CA ALA A 269 7.89 10.54 -21.19
C ALA A 269 6.63 11.28 -21.67
N ALA A 270 6.55 12.57 -21.45
CA ALA A 270 5.44 13.38 -21.91
C ALA A 270 5.95 14.74 -22.43
N TYR A 271 5.27 15.25 -23.43
CA TYR A 271 5.56 16.52 -24.08
C TYR A 271 4.33 17.40 -24.12
N ALA A 272 4.42 18.61 -23.60
CA ALA A 272 3.36 19.60 -23.70
C ALA A 272 3.43 20.31 -25.06
N ILE A 273 2.41 20.13 -25.90
CA ILE A 273 2.30 20.82 -27.18
C ILE A 273 2.00 22.30 -26.93
N ASP A 274 1.08 22.55 -26.02
CA ASP A 274 0.71 23.87 -25.52
C ASP A 274 0.15 23.79 -24.09
N LYS A 275 -0.50 24.84 -23.58
CA LYS A 275 -1.09 24.88 -22.22
C LYS A 275 -2.30 23.96 -22.04
N GLN A 276 -2.89 23.46 -23.10
CA GLN A 276 -4.11 22.64 -23.09
C GLN A 276 -3.86 21.20 -23.53
N TRP A 277 -2.84 20.97 -24.36
CA TRP A 277 -2.56 19.68 -24.96
C TRP A 277 -1.18 19.13 -24.60
N SER A 278 -1.15 17.88 -24.21
CA SER A 278 0.09 17.14 -24.02
C SER A 278 -0.04 15.73 -24.59
N VAL A 279 1.08 15.19 -25.06
CA VAL A 279 1.20 13.81 -25.53
C VAL A 279 2.14 13.07 -24.60
N SER A 280 1.74 11.87 -24.17
CA SER A 280 2.60 11.01 -23.35
C SER A 280 2.76 9.64 -24.01
N LEU A 281 3.96 9.10 -23.93
CA LEU A 281 4.30 7.74 -24.32
C LEU A 281 4.91 7.04 -23.11
N GLY A 282 4.43 5.81 -22.83
CA GLY A 282 4.97 4.98 -21.77
C GLY A 282 5.07 3.53 -22.23
N TYR A 283 6.00 2.82 -21.63
CA TYR A 283 6.18 1.39 -21.81
C TYR A 283 6.40 0.72 -20.46
N ASP A 284 5.60 -0.30 -20.17
CA ASP A 284 5.69 -1.14 -18.99
C ASP A 284 5.98 -2.57 -19.40
N TYR A 285 7.01 -3.17 -18.82
CA TYR A 285 7.34 -4.57 -18.98
C TYR A 285 7.32 -5.26 -17.62
N LEU A 286 6.55 -6.34 -17.52
CA LEU A 286 6.56 -7.24 -16.36
C LEU A 286 6.93 -8.63 -16.87
N SER A 287 7.91 -9.26 -16.23
CA SER A 287 8.25 -10.63 -16.54
C SER A 287 7.08 -11.56 -16.22
N GLY A 288 6.82 -12.52 -17.11
CA GLY A 288 5.82 -13.57 -16.94
C GLY A 288 6.48 -14.91 -16.62
N SER A 289 5.67 -15.90 -16.21
CA SER A 289 6.12 -17.28 -16.02
C SER A 289 5.39 -18.20 -17.00
N ASP A 290 6.14 -18.99 -17.72
CA ASP A 290 5.63 -20.03 -18.61
C ASP A 290 5.29 -21.34 -17.87
N GLY A 291 5.64 -21.40 -16.59
CA GLY A 291 5.48 -22.61 -15.76
C GLY A 291 6.56 -23.66 -16.02
N GLU A 292 7.54 -23.37 -16.86
CA GLU A 292 8.69 -24.23 -17.14
C GLU A 292 9.92 -23.75 -16.35
N GLY A 293 10.75 -24.71 -15.90
CA GLY A 293 11.97 -24.46 -15.13
C GLY A 293 11.75 -24.29 -13.64
N ASP A 294 12.88 -24.14 -12.93
CA ASP A 294 12.94 -24.20 -11.44
C ASP A 294 12.49 -22.88 -10.75
N LYS A 295 12.27 -21.81 -11.51
CA LYS A 295 11.98 -20.48 -10.97
C LYS A 295 10.65 -19.94 -11.48
N PHE A 296 9.86 -19.40 -10.57
CA PHE A 296 8.69 -18.59 -10.87
C PHE A 296 9.14 -17.20 -11.32
N LYS A 297 8.80 -16.81 -12.55
CA LYS A 297 9.30 -15.61 -13.21
C LYS A 297 8.25 -14.49 -13.35
N ALA A 298 6.99 -14.73 -12.94
CA ALA A 298 5.97 -13.69 -13.01
C ALA A 298 6.18 -12.65 -11.91
N PHE A 299 6.31 -11.39 -12.30
CA PHE A 299 6.43 -10.27 -11.37
C PHE A 299 5.10 -10.01 -10.67
N ASP A 300 5.14 -9.89 -9.34
CA ASP A 300 4.00 -9.53 -8.51
C ASP A 300 4.07 -8.03 -8.15
N PRO A 301 3.14 -7.19 -8.64
CA PRO A 301 3.13 -5.76 -8.31
C PRO A 301 2.69 -5.47 -6.86
N LEU A 302 2.56 -6.47 -6.00
CA LEU A 302 2.32 -6.43 -4.56
C LEU A 302 1.16 -5.49 -4.17
N TYR A 303 1.48 -4.41 -3.44
CA TYR A 303 0.50 -3.46 -2.88
C TYR A 303 0.40 -2.18 -3.71
N GLY A 304 0.75 -2.23 -4.98
CA GLY A 304 0.64 -1.10 -5.90
C GLY A 304 -0.79 -0.69 -6.22
N THR A 305 -0.95 0.51 -6.77
CA THR A 305 -2.21 1.02 -7.32
C THR A 305 -2.34 0.55 -8.78
N HIS A 306 -2.64 -0.71 -8.96
CA HIS A 306 -2.53 -1.43 -10.23
C HIS A 306 -3.34 -0.80 -11.38
N HIS A 307 -4.55 -0.30 -11.11
CA HIS A 307 -5.38 0.38 -12.12
C HIS A 307 -4.73 1.62 -12.75
N LYS A 308 -3.77 2.22 -12.06
CA LYS A 308 -3.03 3.38 -12.57
C LYS A 308 -2.15 3.03 -13.76
N PHE A 309 -1.72 1.76 -13.85
CA PHE A 309 -0.71 1.30 -14.80
C PHE A 309 -1.22 0.20 -15.74
N TYR A 310 -1.89 -0.81 -15.19
CA TYR A 310 -2.15 -2.06 -15.90
C TYR A 310 -3.61 -2.20 -16.36
N GLY A 311 -4.49 -1.27 -15.97
CA GLY A 311 -5.93 -1.34 -16.25
C GLY A 311 -6.62 -2.53 -15.57
N CYS A 312 -7.95 -2.56 -15.64
CA CYS A 312 -8.73 -3.64 -15.02
C CYS A 312 -8.62 -4.97 -15.75
N LEU A 313 -8.36 -4.96 -17.05
CA LEU A 313 -8.38 -6.17 -17.89
C LEU A 313 -7.14 -7.05 -17.73
N LEU A 314 -6.00 -6.50 -17.29
CA LEU A 314 -4.75 -7.25 -17.11
C LEU A 314 -4.79 -8.25 -15.95
N TYR A 315 -5.71 -8.05 -14.98
CA TYR A 315 -5.84 -8.96 -13.83
C TYR A 315 -6.65 -10.22 -14.12
N THR A 316 -7.40 -10.22 -15.20
CA THR A 316 -8.45 -11.20 -15.43
C THR A 316 -8.41 -11.84 -16.81
N SER A 317 -7.53 -11.37 -17.70
CA SER A 317 -7.27 -12.05 -18.96
C SER A 317 -6.27 -13.17 -18.70
N PRO A 318 -6.68 -14.45 -18.69
CA PRO A 318 -5.72 -15.52 -18.80
C PRO A 318 -4.92 -15.27 -20.08
N SER A 319 -3.60 -15.43 -20.00
CA SER A 319 -2.75 -15.35 -21.18
C SER A 319 -3.33 -16.29 -22.27
N PRO A 320 -3.19 -16.00 -23.56
CA PRO A 320 -3.60 -16.94 -24.60
C PRO A 320 -3.04 -18.35 -24.38
N ARG A 321 -1.92 -18.50 -23.67
CA ARG A 321 -1.34 -19.78 -23.26
C ARG A 321 -2.09 -20.45 -22.12
N ASP A 322 -2.76 -19.69 -21.22
CA ASP A 322 -3.52 -20.26 -20.11
C ASP A 322 -4.84 -20.88 -20.60
N ARG A 323 -5.40 -20.41 -21.73
CA ARG A 323 -6.58 -20.99 -22.37
C ARG A 323 -6.36 -22.40 -22.93
N THR A 324 -5.14 -22.76 -23.25
CA THR A 324 -4.81 -24.10 -23.80
C THR A 324 -4.68 -25.16 -22.71
N ARG A 325 -4.49 -24.78 -21.43
CA ARG A 325 -4.35 -25.71 -20.30
C ARG A 325 -5.67 -26.06 -19.60
N SER A 326 -6.73 -25.30 -19.79
CA SER A 326 -8.04 -25.56 -19.16
C SER A 326 -8.93 -26.52 -19.98
N ARG A 327 -8.42 -27.19 -20.99
CA ARG A 327 -9.14 -28.15 -21.84
C ARG A 327 -8.57 -29.56 -21.75
N MET A 328 -7.98 -29.95 -20.64
CA MET A 328 -7.71 -31.36 -20.33
C MET A 328 -8.42 -31.79 -19.08
#